data_0fbf12b7e28f310565cc369f51a1e9f0
#
_entry.id   0fbf12b7e28f310565cc369f51a1e9f0
#
_cell.length_a   1.000
_cell.length_b   1.000
_cell.length_c   1.000
_cell.angle_alpha   90.00
_cell.angle_beta   90.00
_cell.angle_gamma   90.00
#
_symmetry.space_group_name_H-M   'P 1'
#
loop_
_entity.id
_entity.type
_entity.pdbx_description
1 polymer ?
#
loop_
_entity_poly.entity_id
_entity_poly.type
_entity_poly.pdbx_seq_one_letter_code
_entity_poly.pdbx_strand_id
1 'polypeptide(L)'
;MQTYSFYEKTFVKAKRELLLTMCCHPLAIFAQMPTVIPLASEPHHHLALHNEYVNVYEVEVAPHDSVQLHRHEFDAISIMMSNSEVVVRAPGKPDARQKLSEGQVRLQSSGYVHSTSIEGDTLSRNVTVELLFRQQGGHNLCVKVIATQGLNCASEQASPPSSTHTEQPQYETDQTSVTLIGVLPHQNVSLGNTSGSELIVSLDDALVATAGETGPAKPMRPGDFKWIAIGQAASVFKNNSDKEARLISFRLKPQGPVEATTAPTK
;
A
#
# COMPACT_ATOMS: atom_id res chain seq x y z
N MET A 1 82.10 29.06 -71.20
CA MET A 1 82.85 29.14 -69.98
C MET A 1 82.07 28.34 -68.92
N GLN A 2 82.70 27.34 -68.48
CA GLN A 2 82.41 26.24 -67.59
C GLN A 2 81.11 26.20 -66.83
N THR A 3 80.42 25.14 -67.09
CA THR A 3 79.25 24.52 -66.43
C THR A 3 79.75 23.54 -65.36
N TYR A 4 79.20 23.58 -64.18
CA TYR A 4 79.34 22.51 -63.21
C TYR A 4 77.96 21.98 -62.89
N SER A 5 77.81 20.69 -63.12
CA SER A 5 76.64 19.86 -62.80
C SER A 5 76.72 19.43 -61.33
N PHE A 6 75.64 19.56 -60.61
CA PHE A 6 75.51 18.95 -59.28
C PHE A 6 74.35 17.97 -59.27
N TYR A 7 74.67 16.73 -58.94
CA TYR A 7 73.74 15.63 -58.73
C TYR A 7 73.08 15.78 -57.37
N GLU A 8 71.76 15.91 -57.32
CA GLU A 8 71.06 15.79 -56.09
C GLU A 8 70.44 14.41 -55.97
N LYS A 9 70.75 13.70 -54.87
CA LYS A 9 70.20 12.40 -54.48
C LYS A 9 68.89 12.63 -53.77
N THR A 10 67.79 12.14 -54.36
CA THR A 10 66.48 12.14 -53.80
C THR A 10 66.41 11.08 -52.70
N PHE A 11 66.25 11.50 -51.43
CA PHE A 11 65.92 10.64 -50.30
C PHE A 11 64.41 10.49 -50.24
N VAL A 12 63.88 9.29 -50.54
CA VAL A 12 62.48 8.90 -50.34
C VAL A 12 62.33 8.61 -48.86
N LYS A 13 61.66 9.53 -48.11
CA LYS A 13 61.23 9.30 -46.77
C LYS A 13 59.85 8.52 -46.83
N ALA A 14 59.88 7.26 -46.54
CA ALA A 14 58.68 6.48 -46.28
C ALA A 14 58.03 6.96 -45.00
N LYS A 15 56.92 7.69 -45.08
CA LYS A 15 56.01 7.95 -43.97
C LYS A 15 55.24 6.67 -43.65
N ARG A 16 55.53 6.05 -42.51
CA ARG A 16 54.80 4.98 -41.90
C ARG A 16 53.60 5.62 -41.22
N GLU A 17 52.45 5.63 -41.86
CA GLU A 17 51.17 6.01 -41.22
C GLU A 17 50.73 4.85 -40.32
N LEU A 18 50.81 5.10 -39.02
CA LEU A 18 50.31 4.22 -37.98
C LEU A 18 48.79 4.47 -37.87
N LEU A 19 47.97 3.66 -38.58
CA LEU A 19 46.55 3.64 -38.39
C LEU A 19 46.26 3.09 -36.99
N LEU A 20 45.98 3.97 -36.02
CA LEU A 20 45.34 3.61 -34.78
C LEU A 20 43.86 3.30 -35.06
N THR A 21 43.56 2.04 -35.25
CA THR A 21 42.18 1.58 -35.28
C THR A 21 41.64 1.60 -33.86
N MET A 22 40.98 2.70 -33.50
CA MET A 22 40.25 2.84 -32.25
C MET A 22 39.04 1.95 -32.33
N CYS A 23 39.14 0.73 -31.79
CA CYS A 23 37.99 -0.16 -31.57
C CYS A 23 37.03 0.50 -30.58
N CYS A 24 36.07 1.27 -31.08
CA CYS A 24 34.89 1.67 -30.34
C CYS A 24 34.04 0.41 -30.10
N HIS A 25 34.31 -0.31 -29.01
CA HIS A 25 33.38 -1.29 -28.52
C HIS A 25 32.21 -0.49 -27.94
N PRO A 26 30.98 -0.64 -28.45
CA PRO A 26 29.82 -0.11 -27.74
C PRO A 26 29.72 -0.86 -26.41
N LEU A 27 30.04 -0.19 -25.30
CA LEU A 27 29.62 -0.63 -23.98
C LEU A 27 28.10 -0.61 -23.99
N ALA A 28 27.50 -1.76 -24.27
CA ALA A 28 26.08 -1.97 -24.04
C ALA A 28 25.88 -1.85 -22.52
N ILE A 29 25.50 -0.67 -22.06
CA ILE A 29 25.01 -0.46 -20.70
C ILE A 29 23.68 -1.19 -20.64
N PHE A 30 23.71 -2.46 -20.23
CA PHE A 30 22.49 -3.16 -19.82
C PHE A 30 21.99 -2.42 -18.58
N ALA A 31 21.05 -1.51 -18.78
CA ALA A 31 20.28 -0.98 -17.66
C ALA A 31 19.64 -2.18 -16.96
N GLN A 32 20.16 -2.55 -15.80
CA GLN A 32 19.53 -3.59 -14.98
C GLN A 32 18.11 -3.13 -14.67
N MET A 33 17.15 -3.90 -15.14
CA MET A 33 15.76 -3.64 -14.76
C MET A 33 15.68 -3.73 -13.23
N PRO A 34 15.04 -2.77 -12.57
CA PRO A 34 14.94 -2.80 -11.12
C PRO A 34 14.26 -4.10 -10.69
N THR A 35 14.85 -4.78 -9.72
CA THR A 35 14.31 -6.04 -9.19
C THR A 35 13.00 -5.78 -8.49
N VAL A 36 11.96 -6.50 -8.87
CA VAL A 36 10.66 -6.48 -8.18
C VAL A 36 10.73 -7.46 -7.02
N ILE A 37 10.49 -6.99 -5.81
CA ILE A 37 10.45 -7.83 -4.60
C ILE A 37 9.00 -8.06 -4.15
N PRO A 38 8.71 -9.15 -3.40
CA PRO A 38 7.42 -9.30 -2.73
C PRO A 38 7.20 -8.19 -1.69
N LEU A 39 5.95 -7.81 -1.45
CA LEU A 39 5.60 -6.83 -0.42
C LEU A 39 6.21 -7.20 0.94
N ALA A 40 6.11 -8.46 1.33
CA ALA A 40 6.64 -8.97 2.61
C ALA A 40 8.18 -8.85 2.75
N SER A 41 8.90 -8.56 1.66
CA SER A 41 10.37 -8.36 1.66
C SER A 41 10.75 -6.89 1.54
N GLU A 42 9.78 -5.99 1.42
CA GLU A 42 10.02 -4.57 1.28
C GLU A 42 10.31 -3.94 2.66
N PRO A 43 11.47 -3.28 2.85
CA PRO A 43 11.97 -2.91 4.17
C PRO A 43 11.10 -1.95 5.00
N HIS A 44 10.26 -1.14 4.35
CA HIS A 44 9.36 -0.20 5.05
C HIS A 44 8.04 -0.85 5.48
N HIS A 45 7.77 -2.10 5.06
CA HIS A 45 6.56 -2.84 5.41
C HIS A 45 6.85 -3.79 6.56
N HIS A 46 6.51 -3.38 7.78
CA HIS A 46 6.74 -4.18 8.99
C HIS A 46 5.50 -5.03 9.30
N LEU A 47 5.64 -6.35 9.17
CA LEU A 47 4.54 -7.28 9.46
C LEU A 47 4.20 -7.25 10.96
N ALA A 48 3.03 -6.74 11.31
CA ALA A 48 2.53 -6.60 12.66
C ALA A 48 1.53 -7.70 13.07
N LEU A 49 0.77 -8.23 12.10
CA LEU A 49 -0.13 -9.37 12.30
C LEU A 49 -0.13 -10.28 11.06
N HIS A 50 -0.09 -11.58 11.31
CA HIS A 50 -0.36 -12.61 10.32
C HIS A 50 -1.33 -13.64 10.88
N ASN A 51 -2.37 -13.96 10.12
CA ASN A 51 -3.27 -15.08 10.40
C ASN A 51 -3.82 -15.66 9.09
N GLU A 52 -4.80 -16.55 9.15
CA GLU A 52 -5.39 -17.19 7.97
C GLU A 52 -6.16 -16.24 7.03
N TYR A 53 -6.49 -15.02 7.49
CA TYR A 53 -7.30 -14.05 6.74
C TYR A 53 -6.48 -12.90 6.19
N VAL A 54 -5.54 -12.38 6.97
CA VAL A 54 -4.86 -11.11 6.68
C VAL A 54 -3.38 -11.15 7.05
N ASN A 55 -2.58 -10.35 6.30
CA ASN A 55 -1.35 -9.74 6.80
C ASN A 55 -1.63 -8.28 7.08
N VAL A 56 -1.22 -7.78 8.23
CA VAL A 56 -1.26 -6.35 8.56
C VAL A 56 0.17 -5.84 8.64
N TYR A 57 0.48 -4.83 7.85
CA TYR A 57 1.78 -4.16 7.85
C TYR A 57 1.63 -2.74 8.38
N GLU A 58 2.50 -2.37 9.29
CA GLU A 58 2.79 -0.98 9.61
C GLU A 58 3.84 -0.47 8.63
N VAL A 59 3.54 0.64 7.97
CA VAL A 59 4.40 1.22 6.93
C VAL A 59 4.81 2.62 7.33
N GLU A 60 6.12 2.85 7.41
CA GLU A 60 6.68 4.16 7.70
C GLU A 60 7.79 4.49 6.69
N VAL A 61 7.66 5.64 6.03
CA VAL A 61 8.63 6.11 5.03
C VAL A 61 9.03 7.54 5.37
N ALA A 62 10.32 7.75 5.58
CA ALA A 62 10.87 9.06 5.94
C ALA A 62 10.63 10.11 4.82
N PRO A 63 10.67 11.41 5.13
CA PRO A 63 10.70 12.47 4.13
C PRO A 63 11.81 12.23 3.11
N HIS A 64 11.49 12.40 1.82
CA HIS A 64 12.40 12.23 0.68
C HIS A 64 12.99 10.83 0.49
N ASP A 65 12.47 9.83 1.22
CA ASP A 65 12.81 8.43 1.04
C ASP A 65 11.81 7.73 0.10
N SER A 66 12.06 6.48 -0.23
CA SER A 66 11.23 5.73 -1.16
C SER A 66 11.15 4.25 -0.83
N VAL A 67 9.96 3.72 -1.00
CA VAL A 67 9.66 2.29 -0.99
C VAL A 67 10.24 1.65 -2.25
N GLN A 68 10.87 0.48 -2.12
CA GLN A 68 11.42 -0.25 -3.25
C GLN A 68 10.31 -0.72 -4.21
N LEU A 69 10.71 -1.03 -5.45
CA LEU A 69 9.78 -1.60 -6.41
C LEU A 69 9.33 -2.98 -5.93
N HIS A 70 8.06 -3.10 -5.56
CA HIS A 70 7.50 -4.32 -4.98
C HIS A 70 6.18 -4.72 -5.65
N ARG A 71 5.76 -5.95 -5.37
CA ARG A 71 4.51 -6.52 -5.87
C ARG A 71 3.57 -6.85 -4.72
N HIS A 72 2.32 -6.45 -4.85
CA HIS A 72 1.22 -6.97 -4.03
C HIS A 72 0.80 -8.34 -4.56
N GLU A 73 0.95 -9.38 -3.76
CA GLU A 73 0.54 -10.75 -4.17
C GLU A 73 -0.95 -10.96 -3.96
N PHE A 74 -1.53 -10.24 -3.03
CA PHE A 74 -2.95 -10.24 -2.70
C PHE A 74 -3.56 -8.86 -2.91
N ASP A 75 -4.89 -8.80 -2.92
CA ASP A 75 -5.58 -7.51 -2.80
C ASP A 75 -5.23 -6.91 -1.44
N ALA A 76 -4.88 -5.63 -1.45
CA ALA A 76 -4.48 -4.92 -0.24
C ALA A 76 -5.24 -3.62 -0.08
N ILE A 77 -5.53 -3.27 1.16
CA ILE A 77 -6.18 -2.01 1.53
C ILE A 77 -5.23 -1.24 2.43
N SER A 78 -4.78 -0.08 1.95
CA SER A 78 -3.93 0.83 2.72
C SER A 78 -4.80 1.93 3.32
N ILE A 79 -4.55 2.22 4.60
CA ILE A 79 -5.21 3.27 5.37
C ILE A 79 -4.15 4.30 5.75
N MET A 80 -4.28 5.53 5.27
CA MET A 80 -3.30 6.58 5.54
C MET A 80 -3.44 7.07 6.99
N MET A 81 -2.31 7.07 7.73
CA MET A 81 -2.22 7.56 9.11
C MET A 81 -1.60 8.96 9.18
N SER A 82 -1.21 9.52 8.04
CA SER A 82 -0.67 10.87 7.90
C SER A 82 -1.01 11.46 6.55
N ASN A 83 -1.01 12.79 6.46
CA ASN A 83 -1.01 13.46 5.16
C ASN A 83 0.36 13.25 4.50
N SER A 84 0.36 12.95 3.19
CA SER A 84 1.59 12.67 2.46
C SER A 84 1.52 13.18 1.02
N GLU A 85 2.63 13.74 0.53
CA GLU A 85 2.82 14.04 -0.89
C GLU A 85 3.74 12.97 -1.49
N VAL A 86 3.26 12.24 -2.48
CA VAL A 86 3.94 11.06 -3.00
C VAL A 86 4.02 11.05 -4.53
N VAL A 87 5.05 10.39 -5.05
CA VAL A 87 5.12 9.97 -6.45
C VAL A 87 5.06 8.46 -6.51
N VAL A 88 4.03 7.94 -7.14
CA VAL A 88 3.87 6.50 -7.41
C VAL A 88 4.41 6.20 -8.80
N ARG A 89 5.28 5.21 -8.89
CA ARG A 89 5.85 4.71 -10.15
C ARG A 89 5.45 3.26 -10.35
N ALA A 90 4.86 2.96 -11.51
CA ALA A 90 4.50 1.60 -11.90
C ALA A 90 5.11 1.31 -13.29
N PRO A 91 5.64 0.10 -13.54
CA PRO A 91 6.23 -0.24 -14.81
C PRO A 91 5.31 0.04 -16.00
N GLY A 92 5.83 0.74 -17.00
CA GLY A 92 5.09 1.07 -18.23
C GLY A 92 4.01 2.16 -18.06
N LYS A 93 3.94 2.83 -16.91
CA LYS A 93 3.02 3.95 -16.67
C LYS A 93 3.78 5.24 -16.35
N PRO A 94 3.24 6.41 -16.66
CA PRO A 94 3.81 7.68 -16.24
C PRO A 94 3.79 7.80 -14.70
N ASP A 95 4.74 8.56 -14.16
CA ASP A 95 4.79 8.90 -12.74
C ASP A 95 3.51 9.61 -12.30
N ALA A 96 2.92 9.15 -11.20
CA ALA A 96 1.69 9.71 -10.67
C ALA A 96 1.96 10.45 -9.34
N ARG A 97 1.90 11.79 -9.37
CA ARG A 97 1.96 12.64 -8.17
C ARG A 97 0.62 12.65 -7.47
N GLN A 98 0.61 12.41 -6.17
CA GLN A 98 -0.61 12.34 -5.38
C GLN A 98 -0.43 13.03 -4.03
N LYS A 99 -1.51 13.69 -3.58
CA LYS A 99 -1.66 14.14 -2.19
C LYS A 99 -2.61 13.16 -1.50
N LEU A 100 -2.10 12.48 -0.50
CA LEU A 100 -2.84 11.51 0.30
C LEU A 100 -3.21 12.17 1.61
N SER A 101 -4.45 11.97 2.04
CA SER A 101 -4.96 12.54 3.28
C SER A 101 -5.04 11.47 4.37
N GLU A 102 -4.82 11.87 5.61
CA GLU A 102 -5.07 11.03 6.77
C GLU A 102 -6.51 10.49 6.74
N GLY A 103 -6.68 9.22 7.11
CA GLY A 103 -7.95 8.50 7.05
C GLY A 103 -8.36 8.03 5.65
N GLN A 104 -7.61 8.37 4.61
CA GLN A 104 -7.90 7.92 3.26
C GLN A 104 -7.67 6.41 3.13
N VAL A 105 -8.68 5.70 2.64
CA VAL A 105 -8.63 4.26 2.35
C VAL A 105 -8.35 4.05 0.86
N ARG A 106 -7.43 3.15 0.53
CA ARG A 106 -7.00 2.87 -0.84
C ARG A 106 -6.94 1.36 -1.08
N LEU A 107 -7.46 0.92 -2.22
CA LEU A 107 -7.36 -0.46 -2.69
C LEU A 107 -6.20 -0.61 -3.68
N GLN A 108 -5.35 -1.59 -3.47
CA GLN A 108 -4.38 -2.11 -4.44
C GLN A 108 -4.78 -3.53 -4.82
N SER A 109 -5.01 -3.76 -6.10
CA SER A 109 -5.34 -5.11 -6.58
C SER A 109 -4.11 -6.01 -6.58
N SER A 110 -4.33 -7.31 -6.39
CA SER A 110 -3.30 -8.33 -6.52
C SER A 110 -2.58 -8.23 -7.88
N GLY A 111 -1.28 -8.49 -7.88
CA GLY A 111 -0.42 -8.34 -9.05
C GLY A 111 0.06 -6.90 -9.31
N TYR A 112 -0.41 -5.91 -8.55
CA TYR A 112 0.05 -4.53 -8.70
C TYR A 112 1.52 -4.39 -8.32
N VAL A 113 2.31 -3.82 -9.24
CA VAL A 113 3.75 -3.57 -9.06
C VAL A 113 3.98 -2.07 -9.04
N HIS A 114 4.59 -1.56 -7.98
CA HIS A 114 4.90 -0.15 -7.87
C HIS A 114 6.04 0.14 -6.88
N SER A 115 6.55 1.37 -6.95
CA SER A 115 7.32 2.02 -5.91
C SER A 115 6.68 3.36 -5.57
N THR A 116 6.96 3.87 -4.37
CA THR A 116 6.43 5.17 -3.92
C THR A 116 7.56 5.97 -3.32
N SER A 117 7.76 7.21 -3.77
CA SER A 117 8.68 8.16 -3.17
C SER A 117 7.90 9.24 -2.42
N ILE A 118 8.40 9.65 -1.26
CA ILE A 118 7.83 10.75 -0.47
C ILE A 118 8.46 12.06 -0.94
N GLU A 119 7.65 12.99 -1.42
CA GLU A 119 8.10 14.32 -1.85
C GLU A 119 7.93 15.39 -0.76
N GLY A 120 7.05 15.15 0.21
CA GLY A 120 6.82 16.06 1.33
C GLY A 120 7.86 15.94 2.44
N ASP A 121 7.85 16.93 3.34
CA ASP A 121 8.79 17.04 4.47
C ASP A 121 8.28 16.32 5.73
N THR A 122 7.20 15.53 5.61
CA THR A 122 6.58 14.82 6.74
C THR A 122 6.72 13.31 6.58
N LEU A 123 6.85 12.62 7.72
CA LEU A 123 6.83 11.15 7.76
C LEU A 123 5.50 10.64 7.16
N SER A 124 5.60 9.76 6.17
CA SER A 124 4.45 9.07 5.61
C SER A 124 4.19 7.80 6.39
N ARG A 125 2.98 7.66 6.93
CA ARG A 125 2.56 6.48 7.68
C ARG A 125 1.27 5.92 7.11
N ASN A 126 1.20 4.60 7.02
CA ASN A 126 -0.04 3.91 6.69
C ASN A 126 -0.08 2.52 7.35
N VAL A 127 -1.28 1.98 7.47
CA VAL A 127 -1.52 0.56 7.77
C VAL A 127 -1.98 -0.11 6.48
N THR A 128 -1.26 -1.13 6.03
CA THR A 128 -1.62 -1.92 4.85
C THR A 128 -2.11 -3.30 5.27
N VAL A 129 -3.31 -3.64 4.87
CA VAL A 129 -3.97 -4.93 5.15
C VAL A 129 -4.06 -5.72 3.85
N GLU A 130 -3.25 -6.77 3.70
CA GLU A 130 -3.41 -7.75 2.62
C GLU A 130 -4.52 -8.75 3.00
N LEU A 131 -5.39 -9.03 2.04
CA LEU A 131 -6.46 -10.01 2.15
C LEU A 131 -5.97 -11.33 1.56
N LEU A 132 -5.61 -12.31 2.40
CA LEU A 132 -4.90 -13.54 2.01
C LEU A 132 -5.71 -14.53 1.18
N PHE A 133 -6.92 -14.19 0.83
CA PHE A 133 -7.77 -14.98 -0.05
C PHE A 133 -8.32 -14.10 -1.17
N ARG A 134 -8.58 -14.73 -2.31
CA ARG A 134 -9.05 -14.03 -3.50
C ARG A 134 -10.40 -13.39 -3.23
N GLN A 135 -10.49 -12.10 -3.46
CA GLN A 135 -11.74 -11.36 -3.40
C GLN A 135 -12.58 -11.64 -4.64
N GLN A 136 -13.84 -12.00 -4.45
CA GLN A 136 -14.81 -12.27 -5.51
C GLN A 136 -15.98 -11.30 -5.40
N GLY A 137 -16.69 -11.08 -6.50
CA GLY A 137 -17.86 -10.22 -6.50
C GLY A 137 -17.58 -8.77 -6.09
N GLY A 138 -16.41 -8.24 -6.45
CA GLY A 138 -15.96 -6.90 -6.05
C GLY A 138 -16.99 -5.82 -6.33
N HIS A 139 -17.73 -5.44 -5.30
CA HIS A 139 -18.64 -4.32 -5.31
C HIS A 139 -17.95 -3.15 -4.65
N ASN A 140 -17.58 -2.18 -5.45
CA ASN A 140 -17.11 -0.94 -4.91
C ASN A 140 -18.33 -0.10 -4.53
N LEU A 141 -18.63 -0.02 -3.26
CA LEU A 141 -19.71 0.80 -2.74
C LEU A 141 -19.44 2.31 -2.89
N CYS A 142 -18.20 2.66 -3.18
CA CYS A 142 -17.81 4.04 -3.42
C CYS A 142 -18.03 4.40 -4.87
N VAL A 143 -18.88 5.37 -5.14
CA VAL A 143 -19.34 5.79 -6.48
C VAL A 143 -18.22 6.37 -7.37
N LYS A 144 -17.05 6.69 -6.83
CA LYS A 144 -15.89 7.17 -7.58
C LYS A 144 -14.64 6.41 -7.22
N VAL A 145 -14.36 5.35 -7.97
CA VAL A 145 -13.00 4.86 -8.14
C VAL A 145 -12.30 5.85 -9.06
N ILE A 146 -11.62 6.80 -8.47
CA ILE A 146 -10.58 7.49 -9.21
C ILE A 146 -9.41 6.54 -9.18
N ALA A 147 -9.06 5.95 -10.33
CA ALA A 147 -8.08 4.86 -10.48
C ALA A 147 -6.68 5.15 -9.92
N THR A 148 -6.43 6.34 -9.40
CA THR A 148 -5.18 6.83 -8.82
C THR A 148 -5.38 7.58 -7.50
N GLN A 149 -6.61 7.79 -7.07
CA GLN A 149 -6.93 8.46 -5.81
C GLN A 149 -7.80 7.50 -5.03
N GLY A 150 -7.44 7.19 -3.79
CA GLY A 150 -8.17 6.24 -2.96
C GLY A 150 -9.69 6.43 -3.00
N LEU A 151 -10.39 5.41 -2.55
CA LEU A 151 -11.84 5.41 -2.46
C LEU A 151 -12.29 6.58 -1.59
N ASN A 152 -12.84 7.61 -2.19
CA ASN A 152 -13.54 8.65 -1.46
C ASN A 152 -15.04 8.31 -1.56
N CYS A 153 -15.56 7.65 -0.54
CA CYS A 153 -16.97 7.29 -0.49
C CYS A 153 -17.80 8.55 -0.33
N ALA A 154 -18.70 8.78 -1.28
CA ALA A 154 -19.69 9.83 -1.15
C ALA A 154 -20.61 9.53 0.04
N SER A 155 -21.01 10.57 0.77
CA SER A 155 -21.94 10.49 1.92
C SER A 155 -23.30 9.86 1.59
N GLU A 156 -23.62 9.68 0.32
CA GLU A 156 -24.88 9.10 -0.17
C GLU A 156 -25.12 7.64 0.24
N GLN A 157 -24.04 6.93 0.65
CA GLN A 157 -24.13 5.53 1.11
C GLN A 157 -23.96 5.37 2.62
N ALA A 158 -23.79 6.45 3.34
CA ALA A 158 -23.73 6.39 4.79
C ALA A 158 -25.07 5.90 5.36
N SER A 159 -24.98 4.95 6.29
CA SER A 159 -26.17 4.56 7.07
C SER A 159 -26.68 5.75 7.87
N PRO A 160 -28.00 5.82 8.14
CA PRO A 160 -28.49 6.82 9.07
C PRO A 160 -27.71 6.74 10.38
N PRO A 161 -27.25 7.89 10.93
CA PRO A 161 -26.48 7.87 12.17
C PRO A 161 -27.32 7.25 13.30
N SER A 162 -26.69 6.36 14.05
CA SER A 162 -27.25 5.88 15.31
C SER A 162 -27.06 6.96 16.39
N SER A 163 -27.59 6.71 17.60
CA SER A 163 -27.35 7.61 18.75
C SER A 163 -25.91 7.58 19.26
N THR A 164 -25.10 6.62 18.83
CA THR A 164 -23.75 6.40 19.36
C THR A 164 -22.65 6.47 18.30
N HIS A 165 -22.95 6.19 17.04
CA HIS A 165 -21.96 6.11 15.98
C HIS A 165 -22.58 6.32 14.59
N THR A 166 -21.70 6.61 13.62
CA THR A 166 -21.98 6.63 12.18
C THR A 166 -21.30 5.45 11.51
N GLU A 167 -21.84 4.96 10.41
CA GLU A 167 -21.23 3.94 9.57
C GLU A 167 -21.20 4.39 8.11
N GLN A 168 -20.03 4.31 7.47
CA GLN A 168 -19.87 4.61 6.06
C GLN A 168 -19.14 3.47 5.36
N PRO A 169 -19.83 2.66 4.56
CA PRO A 169 -19.21 1.59 3.76
C PRO A 169 -18.13 2.15 2.84
N GLN A 170 -16.96 1.50 2.82
CA GLN A 170 -15.80 1.90 2.03
C GLN A 170 -15.55 0.93 0.87
N TYR A 171 -15.70 -0.37 1.14
CA TYR A 171 -15.41 -1.43 0.19
C TYR A 171 -16.18 -2.69 0.56
N GLU A 172 -16.63 -3.43 -0.42
CA GLU A 172 -17.30 -4.72 -0.19
C GLU A 172 -16.99 -5.71 -1.31
N THR A 173 -16.72 -6.95 -0.91
CA THR A 173 -16.68 -8.14 -1.76
C THR A 173 -17.53 -9.23 -1.13
N ASP A 174 -17.58 -10.42 -1.74
CA ASP A 174 -18.24 -11.57 -1.14
C ASP A 174 -17.56 -12.01 0.16
N GLN A 175 -16.24 -11.70 0.33
CA GLN A 175 -15.43 -12.15 1.46
C GLN A 175 -15.16 -11.06 2.50
N THR A 176 -15.20 -9.79 2.14
CA THR A 176 -14.76 -8.69 3.02
C THR A 176 -15.72 -7.50 2.91
N SER A 177 -16.09 -6.93 4.05
CA SER A 177 -16.72 -5.60 4.12
C SER A 177 -15.80 -4.67 4.89
N VAL A 178 -15.52 -3.48 4.35
CA VAL A 178 -14.72 -2.43 5.01
C VAL A 178 -15.61 -1.23 5.25
N THR A 179 -15.70 -0.81 6.50
CA THR A 179 -16.58 0.29 6.94
C THR A 179 -15.79 1.30 7.78
N LEU A 180 -15.94 2.57 7.46
CA LEU A 180 -15.54 3.66 8.34
C LEU A 180 -16.62 3.84 9.41
N ILE A 181 -16.22 3.78 10.67
CA ILE A 181 -17.10 3.93 11.84
C ILE A 181 -16.67 5.20 12.57
N GLY A 182 -17.60 6.14 12.74
CA GLY A 182 -17.38 7.35 13.53
C GLY A 182 -18.08 7.20 14.89
N VAL A 183 -17.32 7.00 15.97
CA VAL A 183 -17.86 6.95 17.33
C VAL A 183 -18.08 8.37 17.83
N LEU A 184 -19.34 8.71 18.12
CA LEU A 184 -19.72 10.08 18.53
C LEU A 184 -19.04 10.48 19.86
N PRO A 185 -18.91 11.78 20.16
CA PRO A 185 -18.34 12.27 21.40
C PRO A 185 -18.97 11.62 22.64
N HIS A 186 -18.13 11.14 23.56
CA HIS A 186 -18.50 10.49 24.82
C HIS A 186 -19.38 9.25 24.65
N GLN A 187 -19.42 8.66 23.44
CA GLN A 187 -20.17 7.45 23.15
C GLN A 187 -19.26 6.22 23.06
N ASN A 188 -19.87 5.08 22.88
CA ASN A 188 -19.17 3.83 22.62
C ASN A 188 -19.90 3.02 21.54
N VAL A 189 -19.13 2.13 20.88
CA VAL A 189 -19.66 1.15 19.93
C VAL A 189 -19.11 -0.24 20.29
N SER A 190 -19.94 -1.26 20.16
CA SER A 190 -19.54 -2.65 20.35
C SER A 190 -19.34 -3.30 18.98
N LEU A 191 -18.13 -3.77 18.71
CA LEU A 191 -17.73 -4.40 17.44
C LEU A 191 -17.26 -5.84 17.68
N GLY A 192 -17.37 -6.67 16.66
CA GLY A 192 -17.17 -8.12 16.77
C GLY A 192 -18.45 -8.87 17.07
N ASN A 193 -18.33 -10.14 17.40
CA ASN A 193 -19.45 -11.07 17.64
C ASN A 193 -20.39 -11.19 16.43
N THR A 194 -19.86 -11.15 15.25
CA THR A 194 -20.58 -11.33 13.98
C THR A 194 -20.42 -12.75 13.46
N SER A 195 -20.98 -13.04 12.31
CA SER A 195 -20.79 -14.31 11.60
C SER A 195 -19.38 -14.48 11.00
N GLY A 196 -18.44 -13.58 11.27
CA GLY A 196 -17.06 -13.62 10.77
C GLY A 196 -16.06 -12.99 11.76
N SER A 197 -14.79 -13.11 11.46
CA SER A 197 -13.73 -12.41 12.18
C SER A 197 -13.70 -10.92 11.78
N GLU A 198 -13.17 -10.07 12.65
CA GLU A 198 -13.12 -8.62 12.42
C GLU A 198 -11.75 -8.04 12.80
N LEU A 199 -11.19 -7.22 11.92
CA LEU A 199 -10.01 -6.39 12.21
C LEU A 199 -10.47 -4.95 12.33
N ILE A 200 -10.17 -4.30 13.45
CA ILE A 200 -10.45 -2.88 13.68
C ILE A 200 -9.13 -2.12 13.69
N VAL A 201 -9.01 -1.07 12.87
CA VAL A 201 -7.87 -0.16 12.85
C VAL A 201 -8.34 1.21 13.36
N SER A 202 -7.61 1.79 14.33
CA SER A 202 -7.94 3.12 14.86
C SER A 202 -7.34 4.21 13.99
N LEU A 203 -8.15 5.21 13.64
CA LEU A 203 -7.69 6.43 12.97
C LEU A 203 -7.44 7.58 13.97
N ASP A 204 -8.11 7.52 15.11
CA ASP A 204 -8.02 8.52 16.18
C ASP A 204 -7.80 7.83 17.52
N ASP A 205 -7.47 8.59 18.56
CA ASP A 205 -7.35 8.06 19.92
C ASP A 205 -8.69 7.49 20.40
N ALA A 206 -8.67 6.26 20.88
CA ALA A 206 -9.83 5.56 21.44
C ALA A 206 -9.43 4.71 22.64
N LEU A 207 -10.40 4.23 23.38
CA LEU A 207 -10.20 3.20 24.39
C LEU A 207 -10.92 1.92 23.99
N VAL A 208 -10.26 0.77 24.14
CA VAL A 208 -10.86 -0.54 23.86
C VAL A 208 -10.91 -1.41 25.10
N ALA A 209 -12.05 -2.08 25.30
CA ALA A 209 -12.23 -3.11 26.34
C ALA A 209 -12.92 -4.32 25.69
N THR A 210 -12.61 -5.53 26.16
CA THR A 210 -13.36 -6.73 25.77
C THR A 210 -14.65 -6.80 26.58
N ALA A 211 -15.77 -7.07 25.95
CA ALA A 211 -17.06 -7.21 26.64
C ALA A 211 -16.97 -8.35 27.67
N GLY A 212 -17.42 -8.07 28.89
CA GLY A 212 -17.38 -9.04 29.99
C GLY A 212 -16.06 -9.10 30.77
N GLU A 213 -14.98 -8.46 30.29
CA GLU A 213 -13.75 -8.33 31.07
C GLU A 213 -13.89 -7.21 32.11
N THR A 214 -13.34 -7.45 33.33
CA THR A 214 -13.37 -6.47 34.45
C THR A 214 -12.15 -5.56 34.48
N GLY A 215 -11.23 -5.70 33.54
CA GLY A 215 -10.02 -4.89 33.43
C GLY A 215 -10.29 -3.47 32.92
N PRO A 216 -9.33 -2.54 33.15
CA PRO A 216 -9.44 -1.20 32.57
C PRO A 216 -9.37 -1.26 31.04
N ALA A 217 -10.10 -0.35 30.38
CA ALA A 217 -10.01 -0.20 28.94
C ALA A 217 -8.57 0.22 28.55
N LYS A 218 -8.06 -0.35 27.47
CA LYS A 218 -6.71 -0.08 26.94
C LYS A 218 -6.75 1.04 25.91
N PRO A 219 -5.76 1.94 25.88
CA PRO A 219 -5.69 2.95 24.85
C PRO A 219 -5.38 2.31 23.48
N MET A 220 -5.98 2.85 22.44
CA MET A 220 -5.62 2.67 21.05
C MET A 220 -5.28 4.03 20.45
N ARG A 221 -4.16 4.11 19.76
CA ARG A 221 -3.66 5.29 19.06
C ARG A 221 -3.91 5.16 17.54
N PRO A 222 -3.81 6.23 16.77
CA PRO A 222 -3.86 6.14 15.31
C PRO A 222 -2.84 5.13 14.76
N GLY A 223 -3.33 4.14 14.02
CA GLY A 223 -2.56 3.01 13.49
C GLY A 223 -2.62 1.73 14.33
N ASP A 224 -2.97 1.81 15.62
CA ASP A 224 -3.19 0.59 16.42
C ASP A 224 -4.38 -0.20 15.87
N PHE A 225 -4.32 -1.51 16.01
CA PHE A 225 -5.40 -2.38 15.55
C PHE A 225 -5.77 -3.44 16.58
N LYS A 226 -7.00 -3.95 16.47
CA LYS A 226 -7.55 -5.03 17.27
C LYS A 226 -8.12 -6.11 16.36
N TRP A 227 -7.59 -7.34 16.52
CA TRP A 227 -8.19 -8.53 15.92
C TRP A 227 -9.24 -9.12 16.86
N ILE A 228 -10.41 -9.45 16.33
CA ILE A 228 -11.52 -10.11 17.02
C ILE A 228 -11.86 -11.36 16.20
N ALA A 229 -11.47 -12.53 16.68
CA ALA A 229 -11.77 -13.77 15.98
C ALA A 229 -13.26 -14.12 16.09
N ILE A 230 -13.76 -14.85 15.10
CA ILE A 230 -15.12 -15.38 15.14
C ILE A 230 -15.36 -16.15 16.46
N GLY A 231 -16.48 -15.91 17.11
CA GLY A 231 -16.84 -16.53 18.39
C GLY A 231 -16.18 -15.89 19.62
N GLN A 232 -15.27 -14.93 19.45
CA GLN A 232 -14.77 -14.15 20.58
C GLN A 232 -15.81 -13.14 21.05
N ALA A 233 -15.70 -12.73 22.32
CA ALA A 233 -16.52 -11.65 22.87
C ALA A 233 -16.25 -10.34 22.11
N ALA A 234 -17.30 -9.57 21.89
CA ALA A 234 -17.21 -8.27 21.26
C ALA A 234 -16.24 -7.35 22.00
N SER A 235 -15.61 -6.44 21.28
CA SER A 235 -14.83 -5.36 21.86
C SER A 235 -15.63 -4.07 21.88
N VAL A 236 -15.57 -3.35 23.01
CA VAL A 236 -16.23 -2.05 23.19
C VAL A 236 -15.20 -0.95 22.98
N PHE A 237 -15.40 -0.16 21.95
CA PHE A 237 -14.58 1.01 21.64
C PHE A 237 -15.26 2.25 22.20
N LYS A 238 -14.51 3.02 22.99
CA LYS A 238 -15.02 4.21 23.68
C LYS A 238 -14.30 5.45 23.17
N ASN A 239 -15.09 6.45 22.85
CA ASN A 239 -14.60 7.78 22.56
C ASN A 239 -14.81 8.68 23.79
N ASN A 240 -13.73 9.09 24.43
CA ASN A 240 -13.79 9.99 25.58
C ASN A 240 -13.53 11.47 25.20
N SER A 241 -13.39 11.76 23.90
CA SER A 241 -13.13 13.10 23.41
C SER A 241 -14.41 13.87 23.06
N ASP A 242 -14.27 15.19 22.88
CA ASP A 242 -15.34 16.09 22.41
C ASP A 242 -15.53 16.07 20.89
N LYS A 243 -14.77 15.22 20.16
CA LYS A 243 -14.86 15.05 18.71
C LYS A 243 -15.20 13.60 18.38
N GLU A 244 -15.72 13.36 17.19
CA GLU A 244 -15.87 12.01 16.67
C GLU A 244 -14.53 11.30 16.59
N ALA A 245 -14.48 10.04 17.04
CA ALA A 245 -13.30 9.17 16.89
C ALA A 245 -13.58 8.14 15.80
N ARG A 246 -12.68 8.05 14.83
CA ARG A 246 -12.85 7.22 13.62
C ARG A 246 -12.11 5.89 13.77
N LEU A 247 -12.77 4.84 13.32
CA LEU A 247 -12.25 3.48 13.22
C LEU A 247 -12.51 2.95 11.81
N ILE A 248 -11.64 2.06 11.31
CA ILE A 248 -11.91 1.26 10.12
C ILE A 248 -12.14 -0.19 10.56
N SER A 249 -13.31 -0.73 10.25
CA SER A 249 -13.67 -2.14 10.46
C SER A 249 -13.49 -2.91 9.15
N PHE A 250 -12.75 -4.02 9.21
CA PHE A 250 -12.69 -5.06 8.20
C PHE A 250 -13.44 -6.28 8.71
N ARG A 251 -14.66 -6.49 8.25
CA ARG A 251 -15.42 -7.69 8.55
C ARG A 251 -15.12 -8.76 7.52
N LEU A 252 -14.52 -9.87 7.98
CA LEU A 252 -14.08 -10.99 7.15
C LEU A 252 -15.12 -12.09 7.21
N LYS A 253 -15.84 -12.27 6.11
CA LYS A 253 -16.93 -13.22 6.00
C LYS A 253 -16.37 -14.65 5.97
N PRO A 254 -17.05 -15.65 6.58
CA PRO A 254 -16.59 -17.04 6.53
C PRO A 254 -16.42 -17.50 5.10
N GLN A 255 -15.27 -18.12 4.82
CA GLN A 255 -15.06 -18.78 3.54
C GLN A 255 -15.84 -20.09 3.55
N GLY A 256 -16.60 -20.35 2.48
CA GLY A 256 -17.04 -21.70 2.18
C GLY A 256 -15.81 -22.59 1.95
N PRO A 257 -15.95 -23.94 2.02
CA PRO A 257 -14.83 -24.82 1.73
C PRO A 257 -14.26 -24.44 0.35
N VAL A 258 -12.94 -24.23 0.30
CA VAL A 258 -12.23 -23.95 -0.94
C VAL A 258 -12.40 -25.20 -1.80
N GLU A 259 -13.26 -25.14 -2.81
CA GLU A 259 -13.25 -26.18 -3.85
C GLU A 259 -11.84 -26.19 -4.46
N ALA A 260 -11.13 -27.27 -4.22
CA ALA A 260 -9.81 -27.49 -4.82
C ALA A 260 -10.00 -27.35 -6.34
N THR A 261 -9.48 -26.27 -6.90
CA THR A 261 -9.48 -26.06 -8.35
C THR A 261 -8.63 -27.20 -8.91
N THR A 262 -9.27 -28.24 -9.43
CA THR A 262 -8.60 -29.29 -10.21
C THR A 262 -7.93 -28.57 -11.37
N ALA A 263 -6.59 -28.58 -11.36
CA ALA A 263 -5.81 -28.08 -12.46
C ALA A 263 -6.29 -28.75 -13.75
N PRO A 264 -6.48 -28.01 -14.86
CA PRO A 264 -6.86 -28.64 -16.11
C PRO A 264 -5.75 -29.61 -16.51
N THR A 265 -6.08 -30.89 -16.53
CA THR A 265 -5.25 -31.94 -17.13
C THR A 265 -5.02 -31.58 -18.59
N LYS A 266 -3.76 -31.35 -18.97
CA LYS A 266 -3.32 -31.19 -20.36
C LYS A 266 -3.39 -32.50 -21.11
#